data_469e96dd80b97f22d4af43c1aba41712
#
_entry.id   469e96dd80b97f22d4af43c1aba41712
#
_cell.length_a   1.000
_cell.length_b   1.000
_cell.length_c   1.000
_cell.angle_alpha   90.00
_cell.angle_beta   90.00
_cell.angle_gamma   90.00
#
_symmetry.space_group_name_H-M   'P 1'
#
loop_
_entity.id
_entity.type
_entity.pdbx_description
1 polymer ?
#
loop_
_entity_poly.entity_id
_entity_poly.type
_entity_poly.pdbx_seq_one_letter_code
_entity_poly.pdbx_strand_id
1 'polypeptide(L)'
;MGPLDVAERVEGTTTVVVRRGVELTVAEAGRKTHLTAYEGDTVGQALLENSIVLKDEDQVSPSRDAVLEGDTQVEIRRSCQVVIYADGKTQTVTRTGGTVEDALQEAGVTVGQDDTLNYEKDEPLFDKMHIRVTRMMKVNITADGQTQEYETSAQTVEAALKKCGVQLGEKDRVQPELTEKVKDGMAITVQRVEVKEEKKTEEVAFETEYQDTSSLYVGETQVKTAGVKGEKEVTYQVTYVDGQEESRELSRKR
;
A
#
# COMPACT_ATOMS: atom_id res chain seq x y z
N MET A 1 10.09 61.99 20.11
CA MET A 1 9.34 60.72 19.98
C MET A 1 9.26 60.39 18.53
N GLY A 2 9.72 59.21 18.17
CA GLY A 2 9.56 58.67 16.82
C GLY A 2 8.14 58.20 16.56
N PRO A 3 7.80 57.84 15.30
CA PRO A 3 6.44 57.44 14.92
C PRO A 3 5.95 56.12 15.57
N LEU A 4 6.87 55.30 16.07
CA LEU A 4 6.60 54.04 16.74
C LEU A 4 6.80 54.08 18.26
N ASP A 5 7.25 55.22 18.81
CA ASP A 5 7.48 55.37 20.26
C ASP A 5 6.18 55.39 21.05
N VAL A 6 6.19 54.72 22.19
CA VAL A 6 5.07 54.71 23.13
C VAL A 6 5.50 55.30 24.47
N ALA A 7 4.66 56.17 25.03
CA ALA A 7 4.88 56.75 26.36
C ALA A 7 3.88 56.17 27.34
N GLU A 8 4.36 55.44 28.34
CA GLU A 8 3.55 54.84 29.38
C GLU A 8 3.78 55.54 30.73
N ARG A 9 2.68 55.85 31.42
CA ARG A 9 2.77 56.41 32.78
C ARG A 9 2.82 55.27 33.78
N VAL A 10 3.84 55.24 34.62
CA VAL A 10 3.91 54.27 35.72
C VAL A 10 2.86 54.60 36.74
N GLU A 11 1.94 53.67 37.00
CA GLU A 11 0.81 53.84 37.91
C GLU A 11 1.29 54.22 39.34
N GLY A 12 0.66 55.22 39.94
CA GLY A 12 1.03 55.72 41.27
C GLY A 12 2.28 56.64 41.32
N THR A 13 2.84 57.01 40.18
CA THR A 13 4.02 57.88 40.09
C THR A 13 3.85 59.01 39.07
N THR A 14 4.78 60.01 39.09
CA THR A 14 4.88 61.02 38.04
C THR A 14 5.85 60.62 36.92
N THR A 15 6.28 59.35 36.90
CA THR A 15 7.26 58.86 35.96
C THR A 15 6.55 58.45 34.65
N VAL A 16 7.10 58.89 33.52
CA VAL A 16 6.72 58.45 32.19
C VAL A 16 7.91 57.69 31.60
N VAL A 17 7.67 56.43 31.22
CA VAL A 17 8.63 55.59 30.52
C VAL A 17 8.34 55.71 29.02
N VAL A 18 9.35 56.03 28.25
CA VAL A 18 9.26 56.05 26.78
C VAL A 18 9.94 54.81 26.25
N ARG A 19 9.18 53.92 25.64
CA ARG A 19 9.70 52.77 24.89
C ARG A 19 9.91 53.22 23.45
N ARG A 20 11.15 53.05 22.94
CA ARG A 20 11.46 53.36 21.54
C ARG A 20 10.99 52.24 20.63
N GLY A 21 10.12 52.58 19.69
CA GLY A 21 9.63 51.66 18.71
C GLY A 21 10.65 51.36 17.62
N VAL A 22 10.85 50.12 17.31
CA VAL A 22 11.69 49.61 16.23
C VAL A 22 10.87 48.70 15.29
N GLU A 23 11.27 48.63 14.02
CA GLU A 23 10.65 47.73 13.06
C GLU A 23 11.25 46.34 13.18
N LEU A 24 10.35 45.32 13.35
CA LEU A 24 10.70 43.91 13.32
C LEU A 24 10.19 43.29 12.03
N THR A 25 11.09 42.95 11.11
CA THR A 25 10.73 42.25 9.89
C THR A 25 10.87 40.73 10.10
N VAL A 26 9.77 40.04 10.23
CA VAL A 26 9.75 38.57 10.43
C VAL A 26 9.60 37.85 9.10
N ALA A 27 10.56 36.99 8.77
CA ALA A 27 10.52 36.08 7.62
C ALA A 27 10.19 34.66 8.10
N GLU A 28 9.07 34.11 7.63
CA GLU A 28 8.62 32.76 7.93
C GLU A 28 8.04 32.10 6.66
N ALA A 29 8.52 30.93 6.28
CA ALA A 29 8.10 30.19 5.10
C ALA A 29 8.03 31.05 3.81
N GLY A 30 9.05 31.90 3.59
CA GLY A 30 9.14 32.80 2.43
C GLY A 30 8.24 34.04 2.50
N ARG A 31 7.40 34.19 3.52
CA ARG A 31 6.57 35.37 3.76
C ARG A 31 7.31 36.34 4.69
N LYS A 32 7.25 37.63 4.40
CA LYS A 32 7.76 38.69 5.28
C LYS A 32 6.60 39.46 5.89
N THR A 33 6.65 39.68 7.20
CA THR A 33 5.69 40.46 7.97
C THR A 33 6.42 41.54 8.73
N HIS A 34 5.92 42.75 8.65
CA HIS A 34 6.49 43.92 9.37
C HIS A 34 5.66 44.13 10.66
N LEU A 35 6.36 44.16 11.77
CA LEU A 35 5.78 44.25 13.11
C LEU A 35 6.46 45.40 13.86
N THR A 36 5.81 45.92 14.91
CA THR A 36 6.41 46.88 15.83
C THR A 36 6.91 46.13 17.06
N ALA A 37 8.14 46.40 17.43
CA ALA A 37 8.78 45.96 18.67
C ALA A 37 9.41 47.14 19.38
N TYR A 38 10.06 46.92 20.51
CA TYR A 38 10.67 47.99 21.26
C TYR A 38 12.16 47.72 21.55
N GLU A 39 12.96 48.79 21.50
CA GLU A 39 14.38 48.74 21.85
C GLU A 39 14.54 48.20 23.29
N GLY A 40 15.42 47.25 23.50
CA GLY A 40 15.64 46.57 24.78
C GLY A 40 14.83 45.30 25.01
N ASP A 41 13.79 45.04 24.22
CA ASP A 41 13.09 43.74 24.26
C ASP A 41 14.00 42.65 23.65
N THR A 42 13.77 41.42 24.06
CA THR A 42 14.35 40.28 23.34
C THR A 42 13.52 39.92 22.11
N VAL A 43 14.16 39.28 21.14
CA VAL A 43 13.47 38.76 19.94
C VAL A 43 12.25 37.88 20.34
N GLY A 44 12.42 37.01 21.35
CA GLY A 44 11.35 36.17 21.85
C GLY A 44 10.18 36.94 22.45
N GLN A 45 10.48 38.00 23.23
CA GLN A 45 9.43 38.88 23.80
C GLN A 45 8.69 39.64 22.70
N ALA A 46 9.41 40.21 21.77
CA ALA A 46 8.84 40.96 20.65
C ALA A 46 7.93 40.09 19.78
N LEU A 47 8.33 38.83 19.48
CA LEU A 47 7.52 37.89 18.76
C LEU A 47 6.23 37.51 19.53
N LEU A 48 6.35 37.25 20.84
CA LEU A 48 5.21 36.90 21.70
C LEU A 48 4.21 38.04 21.81
N GLU A 49 4.66 39.29 22.01
CA GLU A 49 3.82 40.50 22.04
C GLU A 49 3.04 40.70 20.74
N ASN A 50 3.61 40.27 19.61
CA ASN A 50 2.95 40.24 18.30
C ASN A 50 2.19 38.95 18.01
N SER A 51 1.90 38.15 19.04
CA SER A 51 1.14 36.89 18.94
C SER A 51 1.82 35.79 18.11
N ILE A 52 3.13 35.86 17.94
CA ILE A 52 3.93 34.81 17.30
C ILE A 52 4.51 33.91 18.39
N VAL A 53 3.82 32.79 18.64
CA VAL A 53 4.26 31.80 19.62
C VAL A 53 5.28 30.85 18.97
N LEU A 54 6.44 30.68 19.60
CA LEU A 54 7.50 29.75 19.17
C LEU A 54 7.40 28.46 19.98
N LYS A 55 7.57 27.31 19.31
CA LYS A 55 7.82 26.00 19.96
C LYS A 55 9.28 25.90 20.38
N ASP A 56 9.62 24.99 21.29
CA ASP A 56 10.99 24.83 21.78
C ASP A 56 11.95 24.40 20.67
N GLU A 57 11.48 23.60 19.72
CA GLU A 57 12.23 23.07 18.59
C GLU A 57 12.33 24.04 17.39
N ASP A 58 11.60 25.19 17.42
CA ASP A 58 11.67 26.18 16.35
C ASP A 58 13.04 26.89 16.35
N GLN A 59 13.61 27.05 15.19
CA GLN A 59 14.84 27.82 15.01
C GLN A 59 14.51 29.28 14.70
N VAL A 60 15.19 30.18 15.38
CA VAL A 60 15.03 31.63 15.20
C VAL A 60 16.38 32.27 15.08
N SER A 61 16.53 33.14 14.12
CA SER A 61 17.76 33.92 13.90
C SER A 61 17.41 35.41 13.72
N PRO A 62 17.95 36.37 14.52
CA PRO A 62 18.79 36.17 15.72
C PRO A 62 18.12 35.31 16.80
N SER A 63 18.90 34.83 17.80
CA SER A 63 18.38 33.97 18.86
C SER A 63 17.22 34.61 19.63
N ARG A 64 16.37 33.80 20.30
CA ARG A 64 15.24 34.28 21.11
C ARG A 64 15.64 35.29 22.18
N ASP A 65 16.85 35.13 22.71
CA ASP A 65 17.38 35.95 23.80
C ASP A 65 18.17 37.17 23.30
N ALA A 66 18.31 37.33 21.98
CA ALA A 66 18.98 38.50 21.40
C ALA A 66 18.14 39.75 21.68
N VAL A 67 18.82 40.81 22.17
CA VAL A 67 18.19 42.09 22.50
C VAL A 67 18.07 42.94 21.24
N LEU A 68 16.95 43.59 21.05
CA LEU A 68 16.67 44.50 19.95
C LEU A 68 17.34 45.87 20.23
N GLU A 69 18.33 46.23 19.42
CA GLU A 69 19.01 47.51 19.49
C GLU A 69 18.56 48.52 18.41
N GLY A 70 17.65 48.07 17.52
CA GLY A 70 17.11 48.84 16.40
C GLY A 70 16.32 47.91 15.46
N ASP A 71 16.03 48.43 14.26
CA ASP A 71 15.30 47.64 13.24
C ASP A 71 16.00 46.32 12.97
N THR A 72 15.24 45.23 13.11
CA THR A 72 15.80 43.88 13.12
C THR A 72 15.04 42.99 12.16
N GLN A 73 15.78 42.16 11.41
CA GLN A 73 15.21 41.06 10.61
C GLN A 73 15.31 39.75 11.38
N VAL A 74 14.20 39.05 11.52
CA VAL A 74 14.10 37.77 12.21
C VAL A 74 13.64 36.69 11.21
N GLU A 75 14.41 35.62 11.09
CA GLU A 75 14.03 34.43 10.34
C GLU A 75 13.53 33.36 11.30
N ILE A 76 12.32 32.88 11.06
CA ILE A 76 11.71 31.77 11.82
C ILE A 76 11.63 30.56 10.92
N ARG A 77 12.22 29.43 11.36
CA ARG A 77 12.08 28.12 10.77
C ARG A 77 11.33 27.23 11.76
N ARG A 78 10.08 26.91 11.43
CA ARG A 78 9.26 26.07 12.29
C ARG A 78 9.73 24.63 12.29
N SER A 79 9.77 24.05 13.47
CA SER A 79 9.87 22.61 13.61
C SER A 79 8.55 21.96 13.19
N CYS A 80 8.64 21.00 12.31
CA CYS A 80 7.52 20.20 11.84
C CYS A 80 7.76 18.72 12.09
N GLN A 81 6.74 18.03 12.57
CA GLN A 81 6.71 16.59 12.70
C GLN A 81 5.93 16.02 11.52
N VAL A 82 6.57 15.18 10.72
CA VAL A 82 5.96 14.53 9.57
C VAL A 82 5.89 13.02 9.77
N VAL A 83 4.82 12.41 9.31
CA VAL A 83 4.60 10.96 9.39
C VAL A 83 4.71 10.38 7.99
N ILE A 84 5.60 9.42 7.82
CA ILE A 84 5.89 8.77 6.54
C ILE A 84 5.36 7.35 6.56
N TYR A 85 4.54 7.01 5.57
CA TYR A 85 4.00 5.67 5.33
C TYR A 85 4.67 5.09 4.08
N ALA A 86 5.52 4.09 4.26
CA ALA A 86 6.23 3.40 3.18
C ALA A 86 6.43 1.93 3.52
N ASP A 87 6.27 1.03 2.55
CA ASP A 87 6.55 -0.41 2.67
C ASP A 87 5.84 -1.09 3.85
N GLY A 88 4.62 -0.62 4.17
CA GLY A 88 3.82 -1.11 5.30
C GLY A 88 4.36 -0.67 6.68
N LYS A 89 5.32 0.25 6.72
CA LYS A 89 5.88 0.84 7.94
C LYS A 89 5.43 2.28 8.08
N THR A 90 5.37 2.74 9.33
CA THR A 90 5.13 4.13 9.67
C THR A 90 6.36 4.65 10.41
N GLN A 91 6.89 5.77 9.96
CA GLN A 91 8.03 6.46 10.57
C GLN A 91 7.65 7.90 10.84
N THR A 92 8.20 8.47 11.91
CA THR A 92 8.00 9.88 12.24
C THR A 92 9.36 10.58 12.19
N VAL A 93 9.43 11.67 11.45
CA VAL A 93 10.61 12.51 11.30
C VAL A 93 10.27 13.90 11.83
N THR A 94 11.19 14.49 12.62
CA THR A 94 11.07 15.87 13.12
C THR A 94 12.18 16.71 12.52
N ARG A 95 11.80 17.74 11.76
CA ARG A 95 12.78 18.63 11.09
C ARG A 95 12.40 20.09 11.27
N THR A 96 13.39 20.93 11.15
CA THR A 96 13.17 22.37 11.12
C THR A 96 13.24 22.85 9.67
N GLY A 97 12.07 22.88 9.02
CA GLY A 97 11.96 23.18 7.59
C GLY A 97 12.45 22.05 6.69
N GLY A 98 12.57 22.32 5.40
CA GLY A 98 12.96 21.38 4.35
C GLY A 98 11.80 20.97 3.47
N THR A 99 12.03 19.96 2.64
CA THR A 99 11.07 19.44 1.65
C THR A 99 10.66 18.01 1.96
N VAL A 100 9.64 17.52 1.26
CA VAL A 100 9.21 16.12 1.30
C VAL A 100 10.39 15.18 1.00
N GLU A 101 11.22 15.52 0.03
CA GLU A 101 12.40 14.71 -0.32
C GLU A 101 13.40 14.63 0.84
N ASP A 102 13.64 15.74 1.54
CA ASP A 102 14.51 15.77 2.73
C ASP A 102 14.01 14.84 3.84
N ALA A 103 12.69 14.83 4.08
CA ALA A 103 12.09 13.97 5.10
C ALA A 103 12.17 12.49 4.71
N LEU A 104 11.95 12.17 3.44
CA LEU A 104 12.09 10.80 2.91
C LEU A 104 13.53 10.31 3.02
N GLN A 105 14.50 11.16 2.67
CA GLN A 105 15.92 10.84 2.77
C GLN A 105 16.34 10.56 4.22
N GLU A 106 15.90 11.38 5.17
CA GLU A 106 16.19 11.19 6.60
C GLU A 106 15.57 9.89 7.14
N ALA A 107 14.37 9.55 6.67
CA ALA A 107 13.71 8.27 6.99
C ALA A 107 14.35 7.06 6.30
N GLY A 108 15.32 7.26 5.40
CA GLY A 108 15.93 6.20 4.60
C GLY A 108 14.99 5.61 3.56
N VAL A 109 13.96 6.37 3.15
CA VAL A 109 12.96 5.93 2.17
C VAL A 109 13.34 6.46 0.78
N THR A 110 13.77 5.56 -0.09
CA THR A 110 14.00 5.88 -1.51
C THR A 110 12.69 5.76 -2.29
N VAL A 111 12.44 6.67 -3.23
CA VAL A 111 11.27 6.67 -4.10
C VAL A 111 11.72 6.33 -5.51
N GLY A 112 11.25 5.21 -6.05
CA GLY A 112 11.52 4.77 -7.41
C GLY A 112 10.84 5.65 -8.46
N GLN A 113 11.19 5.41 -9.73
CA GLN A 113 10.67 6.22 -10.84
C GLN A 113 9.15 6.03 -11.03
N ASP A 114 8.66 4.82 -10.80
CA ASP A 114 7.24 4.45 -11.00
C ASP A 114 6.42 4.57 -9.71
N ASP A 115 7.07 4.83 -8.57
CA ASP A 115 6.39 5.04 -7.28
C ASP A 115 5.61 6.35 -7.28
N THR A 116 4.51 6.38 -6.54
CA THR A 116 3.71 7.59 -6.38
C THR A 116 3.78 8.14 -4.95
N LEU A 117 3.84 9.45 -4.87
CA LEU A 117 3.74 10.24 -3.63
C LEU A 117 2.41 11.00 -3.62
N ASN A 118 1.89 11.28 -2.43
CA ASN A 118 0.73 12.15 -2.26
C ASN A 118 1.07 13.64 -2.17
N TYR A 119 2.37 13.99 -2.24
CA TYR A 119 2.92 15.34 -2.29
C TYR A 119 4.04 15.39 -3.32
N GLU A 120 4.35 16.57 -3.84
CA GLU A 120 5.54 16.75 -4.69
C GLU A 120 6.82 16.67 -3.84
N LYS A 121 7.92 16.21 -4.44
CA LYS A 121 9.19 16.02 -3.72
C LYS A 121 9.76 17.31 -3.15
N ASP A 122 9.60 18.42 -3.86
CA ASP A 122 10.05 19.76 -3.52
C ASP A 122 9.07 20.55 -2.66
N GLU A 123 7.92 19.96 -2.32
CA GLU A 123 6.92 20.62 -1.48
C GLU A 123 7.45 20.86 -0.07
N PRO A 124 7.31 22.10 0.46
CA PRO A 124 7.77 22.44 1.81
C PRO A 124 7.04 21.63 2.89
N LEU A 125 7.79 21.17 3.89
CA LEU A 125 7.21 20.47 5.03
C LEU A 125 6.36 21.39 5.90
N PHE A 126 5.27 20.86 6.40
CA PHE A 126 4.42 21.50 7.43
C PHE A 126 4.14 20.53 8.58
N ASP A 127 3.79 21.10 9.75
CA ASP A 127 3.54 20.28 10.95
C ASP A 127 2.37 19.30 10.75
N LYS A 128 2.57 18.06 11.19
CA LYS A 128 1.61 16.94 11.02
C LYS A 128 1.35 16.53 9.57
N MET A 129 2.28 16.79 8.68
CA MET A 129 2.20 16.31 7.31
C MET A 129 2.26 14.77 7.27
N HIS A 130 1.42 14.15 6.44
CA HIS A 130 1.35 12.70 6.25
C HIS A 130 1.82 12.35 4.84
N ILE A 131 3.07 11.92 4.71
CA ILE A 131 3.68 11.53 3.44
C ILE A 131 3.41 10.04 3.20
N ARG A 132 2.85 9.71 2.05
CA ARG A 132 2.57 8.32 1.67
C ARG A 132 3.32 7.96 0.39
N VAL A 133 4.16 6.94 0.48
CA VAL A 133 4.82 6.33 -0.67
C VAL A 133 4.01 5.10 -1.09
N THR A 134 3.53 5.10 -2.32
CA THR A 134 2.85 3.95 -2.91
C THR A 134 3.79 3.33 -3.93
N ARG A 135 4.21 2.09 -3.66
CA ARG A 135 5.10 1.36 -4.57
C ARG A 135 4.33 0.88 -5.79
N MET A 136 4.89 1.11 -6.95
CA MET A 136 4.47 0.47 -8.19
C MET A 136 5.41 -0.70 -8.47
N MET A 137 4.86 -1.86 -8.74
CA MET A 137 5.60 -3.11 -8.98
C MET A 137 5.16 -3.69 -10.30
N LYS A 138 6.10 -4.22 -11.07
CA LYS A 138 5.82 -4.99 -12.28
C LYS A 138 5.58 -6.44 -11.91
N VAL A 139 4.53 -7.03 -12.45
CA VAL A 139 4.21 -8.45 -12.23
C VAL A 139 3.90 -9.10 -13.57
N ASN A 140 4.36 -10.33 -13.74
CA ASN A 140 4.05 -11.14 -14.91
C ASN A 140 2.93 -12.12 -14.57
N ILE A 141 1.74 -11.90 -15.11
CA ILE A 141 0.59 -12.77 -14.86
C ILE A 141 0.40 -13.71 -16.05
N THR A 142 0.44 -15.01 -15.78
CA THR A 142 0.10 -16.05 -16.73
C THR A 142 -1.28 -16.59 -16.41
N ALA A 143 -2.23 -16.39 -17.32
CA ALA A 143 -3.59 -16.89 -17.22
C ALA A 143 -4.10 -17.24 -18.61
N ASP A 144 -4.94 -18.27 -18.74
CA ASP A 144 -5.57 -18.70 -20.00
C ASP A 144 -4.53 -18.95 -21.12
N GLY A 145 -3.34 -19.47 -20.76
CA GLY A 145 -2.25 -19.76 -21.67
C GLY A 145 -1.46 -18.53 -22.17
N GLN A 146 -1.73 -17.34 -21.66
CA GLN A 146 -1.03 -16.11 -22.02
C GLN A 146 -0.32 -15.49 -20.82
N THR A 147 0.89 -14.97 -21.06
CA THR A 147 1.63 -14.19 -20.05
C THR A 147 1.62 -12.73 -20.45
N GLN A 148 1.24 -11.88 -19.52
CA GLN A 148 1.21 -10.43 -19.70
C GLN A 148 1.86 -9.73 -18.50
N GLU A 149 2.65 -8.68 -18.77
CA GLU A 149 3.22 -7.82 -17.74
C GLU A 149 2.19 -6.75 -17.34
N TYR A 150 2.05 -6.54 -16.04
CA TYR A 150 1.19 -5.52 -15.45
C TYR A 150 1.96 -4.70 -14.42
N GLU A 151 1.60 -3.42 -14.32
CA GLU A 151 2.04 -2.55 -13.23
C GLU A 151 0.94 -2.47 -12.16
N THR A 152 1.32 -2.67 -10.92
CA THR A 152 0.37 -2.70 -9.80
C THR A 152 0.97 -2.17 -8.51
N SER A 153 0.12 -1.49 -7.73
CA SER A 153 0.44 -1.10 -6.34
C SER A 153 -0.21 -2.05 -5.32
N ALA A 154 -0.65 -3.23 -5.76
CA ALA A 154 -1.28 -4.21 -4.89
C ALA A 154 -0.30 -4.82 -3.89
N GLN A 155 -0.74 -5.05 -2.66
CA GLN A 155 0.09 -5.61 -1.60
C GLN A 155 0.11 -7.14 -1.59
N THR A 156 -0.93 -7.79 -2.15
CA THR A 156 -1.08 -9.25 -2.19
C THR A 156 -1.37 -9.73 -3.60
N VAL A 157 -1.08 -11.00 -3.87
CA VAL A 157 -1.36 -11.66 -5.15
C VAL A 157 -2.84 -11.56 -5.51
N GLU A 158 -3.75 -11.79 -4.55
CA GLU A 158 -5.20 -11.64 -4.75
C GLU A 158 -5.56 -10.23 -5.23
N ALA A 159 -5.04 -9.22 -4.52
CA ALA A 159 -5.31 -7.83 -4.87
C ALA A 159 -4.71 -7.45 -6.23
N ALA A 160 -3.55 -8.03 -6.60
CA ALA A 160 -2.92 -7.82 -7.91
C ALA A 160 -3.79 -8.40 -9.02
N LEU A 161 -4.20 -9.66 -8.92
CA LEU A 161 -5.08 -10.31 -9.90
C LEU A 161 -6.37 -9.51 -10.11
N LYS A 162 -7.01 -9.09 -9.01
CA LYS A 162 -8.23 -8.28 -9.06
C LYS A 162 -8.01 -6.93 -9.76
N LYS A 163 -6.90 -6.21 -9.46
CA LYS A 163 -6.57 -4.94 -10.10
C LYS A 163 -6.25 -5.10 -11.59
N CYS A 164 -5.60 -6.19 -11.95
CA CYS A 164 -5.27 -6.50 -13.35
C CYS A 164 -6.44 -7.11 -14.14
N GLY A 165 -7.63 -7.23 -13.52
CA GLY A 165 -8.85 -7.72 -14.18
C GLY A 165 -8.91 -9.23 -14.36
N VAL A 166 -8.02 -9.99 -13.72
CA VAL A 166 -8.03 -11.46 -13.77
C VAL A 166 -9.05 -11.99 -12.75
N GLN A 167 -10.16 -12.54 -13.25
CA GLN A 167 -11.18 -13.18 -12.42
C GLN A 167 -10.80 -14.63 -12.14
N LEU A 168 -10.98 -15.08 -10.91
CA LEU A 168 -10.73 -16.44 -10.48
C LEU A 168 -12.03 -17.21 -10.35
N GLY A 169 -12.05 -18.44 -10.84
CA GLY A 169 -13.07 -19.42 -10.54
C GLY A 169 -12.86 -20.06 -9.16
N GLU A 170 -13.92 -20.67 -8.61
CA GLU A 170 -13.87 -21.27 -7.25
C GLU A 170 -12.80 -22.36 -7.08
N LYS A 171 -12.42 -23.03 -8.18
CA LYS A 171 -11.49 -24.15 -8.18
C LYS A 171 -10.14 -23.81 -8.79
N ASP A 172 -9.97 -22.59 -9.33
CA ASP A 172 -8.72 -22.17 -9.95
C ASP A 172 -7.58 -22.23 -8.94
N ARG A 173 -6.42 -22.62 -9.43
CA ARG A 173 -5.18 -22.68 -8.65
C ARG A 173 -4.31 -21.50 -8.99
N VAL A 174 -3.76 -20.85 -7.97
CA VAL A 174 -2.89 -19.68 -8.13
C VAL A 174 -1.55 -19.95 -7.46
N GLN A 175 -0.50 -19.61 -8.15
CA GLN A 175 0.86 -19.70 -7.64
C GLN A 175 1.61 -18.39 -7.96
N PRO A 176 2.20 -17.69 -6.96
CA PRO A 176 2.19 -17.99 -5.50
C PRO A 176 0.80 -17.88 -4.85
N GLU A 177 0.71 -18.18 -3.56
CA GLU A 177 -0.57 -18.13 -2.83
C GLU A 177 -1.18 -16.73 -2.85
N LEU A 178 -2.51 -16.66 -2.82
CA LEU A 178 -3.28 -15.41 -2.90
C LEU A 178 -2.92 -14.39 -1.82
N THR A 179 -2.51 -14.87 -0.63
CA THR A 179 -2.13 -14.04 0.51
C THR A 179 -0.67 -13.59 0.47
N GLU A 180 0.14 -14.11 -0.46
CA GLU A 180 1.55 -13.73 -0.55
C GLU A 180 1.69 -12.28 -0.98
N LYS A 181 2.72 -11.60 -0.41
CA LYS A 181 3.03 -10.21 -0.75
C LYS A 181 3.63 -10.11 -2.13
N VAL A 182 3.11 -9.20 -2.91
CA VAL A 182 3.63 -8.89 -4.25
C VAL A 182 5.03 -8.27 -4.13
N LYS A 183 5.90 -8.65 -5.05
CA LYS A 183 7.26 -8.11 -5.21
C LYS A 183 7.45 -7.71 -6.67
N ASP A 184 8.33 -6.76 -6.89
CA ASP A 184 8.69 -6.36 -8.25
C ASP A 184 9.28 -7.54 -9.05
N GLY A 185 8.85 -7.68 -10.31
CA GLY A 185 9.21 -8.81 -11.17
C GLY A 185 8.54 -10.15 -10.84
N MET A 186 7.57 -10.18 -9.91
CA MET A 186 6.92 -11.42 -9.49
C MET A 186 6.15 -12.07 -10.62
N ALA A 187 6.36 -13.39 -10.80
CA ALA A 187 5.56 -14.21 -11.69
C ALA A 187 4.36 -14.80 -10.93
N ILE A 188 3.16 -14.60 -11.47
CA ILE A 188 1.91 -15.12 -10.92
C ILE A 188 1.28 -16.01 -11.99
N THR A 189 1.00 -17.27 -11.67
CA THR A 189 0.37 -18.23 -12.57
C THR A 189 -1.01 -18.60 -12.07
N VAL A 190 -1.99 -18.48 -12.94
CA VAL A 190 -3.38 -18.90 -12.70
C VAL A 190 -3.65 -20.11 -13.58
N GLN A 191 -3.95 -21.24 -12.96
CA GLN A 191 -4.38 -22.46 -13.64
C GLN A 191 -5.90 -22.57 -13.55
N ARG A 192 -6.55 -22.66 -14.69
CA ARG A 192 -8.01 -22.85 -14.77
C ARG A 192 -8.37 -24.29 -14.43
N VAL A 193 -9.22 -24.47 -13.42
CA VAL A 193 -9.67 -25.81 -13.01
C VAL A 193 -11.14 -25.97 -13.26
N GLU A 194 -11.48 -26.90 -14.15
CA GLU A 194 -12.86 -27.26 -14.49
C GLU A 194 -13.13 -28.72 -14.12
N VAL A 195 -14.24 -28.98 -13.46
CA VAL A 195 -14.66 -30.35 -13.12
C VAL A 195 -15.93 -30.65 -13.85
N LYS A 196 -15.90 -31.69 -14.69
CA LYS A 196 -17.04 -32.14 -15.50
C LYS A 196 -17.46 -33.56 -15.12
N GLU A 197 -18.77 -33.86 -15.19
CA GLU A 197 -19.26 -35.20 -15.16
C GLU A 197 -19.33 -35.77 -16.59
N GLU A 198 -18.61 -36.86 -16.81
CA GLU A 198 -18.63 -37.58 -18.09
C GLU A 198 -19.22 -38.96 -17.91
N LYS A 199 -20.11 -39.34 -18.82
CA LYS A 199 -20.70 -40.66 -18.86
C LYS A 199 -20.00 -41.52 -19.91
N LYS A 200 -19.64 -42.72 -19.52
CA LYS A 200 -19.02 -43.72 -20.41
C LYS A 200 -19.77 -45.03 -20.28
N THR A 201 -20.11 -45.61 -21.43
CA THR A 201 -20.67 -46.98 -21.49
C THR A 201 -19.51 -47.97 -21.45
N GLU A 202 -19.55 -48.89 -20.50
CA GLU A 202 -18.59 -49.97 -20.37
C GLU A 202 -19.31 -51.31 -20.62
N GLU A 203 -18.66 -52.19 -21.38
CA GLU A 203 -19.15 -53.53 -21.58
C GLU A 203 -19.04 -54.36 -20.29
N VAL A 204 -20.08 -55.08 -19.97
CA VAL A 204 -20.10 -56.05 -18.87
C VAL A 204 -20.06 -57.45 -19.46
N ALA A 205 -19.06 -58.24 -19.08
CA ALA A 205 -18.98 -59.61 -19.50
C ALA A 205 -20.16 -60.41 -18.94
N PHE A 206 -20.65 -61.35 -19.72
CA PHE A 206 -21.62 -62.32 -19.24
C PHE A 206 -20.96 -63.39 -18.38
N GLU A 207 -21.68 -63.92 -17.42
CA GLU A 207 -21.26 -65.10 -16.64
C GLU A 207 -21.66 -66.37 -17.35
N THR A 208 -20.80 -67.40 -17.29
CA THR A 208 -21.07 -68.72 -17.87
C THR A 208 -21.54 -69.64 -16.77
N GLU A 209 -22.77 -70.12 -16.90
CA GLU A 209 -23.32 -71.18 -16.04
C GLU A 209 -23.15 -72.53 -16.73
N TYR A 210 -22.70 -73.51 -15.98
CA TYR A 210 -22.56 -74.88 -16.43
C TYR A 210 -23.75 -75.71 -15.93
N GLN A 211 -24.38 -76.49 -16.83
CA GLN A 211 -25.46 -77.38 -16.51
C GLN A 211 -25.10 -78.77 -16.95
N ASP A 212 -25.12 -79.72 -16.02
CA ASP A 212 -24.88 -81.13 -16.33
C ASP A 212 -25.95 -81.69 -17.24
N THR A 213 -25.54 -82.53 -18.19
CA THR A 213 -26.42 -83.23 -19.12
C THR A 213 -25.93 -84.65 -19.34
N SER A 214 -26.86 -85.56 -19.49
CA SER A 214 -26.59 -86.97 -19.85
C SER A 214 -26.37 -87.20 -21.37
N SER A 215 -26.45 -86.11 -22.17
CA SER A 215 -26.36 -86.21 -23.66
C SER A 215 -24.94 -86.00 -24.18
N LEU A 216 -23.96 -85.70 -23.33
CA LEU A 216 -22.56 -85.50 -23.72
C LEU A 216 -21.65 -86.47 -22.95
N TYR A 217 -20.49 -86.78 -23.53
CA TYR A 217 -19.48 -87.58 -22.82
C TYR A 217 -18.80 -86.71 -21.71
N VAL A 218 -18.22 -87.35 -20.73
CA VAL A 218 -17.53 -86.69 -19.62
C VAL A 218 -16.41 -85.87 -20.18
N GLY A 219 -16.43 -84.56 -19.88
CA GLY A 219 -15.44 -83.57 -20.35
C GLY A 219 -15.80 -82.80 -21.61
N GLU A 220 -16.91 -83.20 -22.29
CA GLU A 220 -17.42 -82.41 -23.42
C GLU A 220 -18.32 -81.30 -22.93
N THR A 221 -18.24 -80.14 -23.56
CA THR A 221 -19.12 -79.01 -23.31
C THR A 221 -19.74 -78.51 -24.61
N GLN A 222 -21.03 -78.22 -24.55
CA GLN A 222 -21.78 -77.66 -25.68
C GLN A 222 -22.44 -76.33 -25.24
N VAL A 223 -22.29 -75.28 -26.01
CA VAL A 223 -22.98 -74.04 -25.77
C VAL A 223 -24.46 -74.20 -26.07
N LYS A 224 -25.28 -74.11 -25.03
CA LYS A 224 -26.76 -74.21 -25.16
C LYS A 224 -27.35 -72.85 -25.53
N THR A 225 -26.87 -71.80 -24.95
CA THR A 225 -27.28 -70.44 -25.23
C THR A 225 -26.01 -69.54 -25.23
N ALA A 226 -25.80 -68.82 -26.32
CA ALA A 226 -24.66 -67.87 -26.39
C ALA A 226 -24.88 -66.70 -25.42
N GLY A 227 -23.88 -66.40 -24.65
CA GLY A 227 -23.90 -65.22 -23.77
C GLY A 227 -23.91 -63.93 -24.58
N VAL A 228 -24.60 -62.93 -24.08
CA VAL A 228 -24.62 -61.56 -24.63
C VAL A 228 -23.99 -60.65 -23.62
N LYS A 229 -23.01 -59.86 -24.07
CA LYS A 229 -22.40 -58.83 -23.22
C LYS A 229 -23.45 -57.79 -22.84
N GLY A 230 -23.48 -57.43 -21.59
CA GLY A 230 -24.26 -56.30 -21.09
C GLY A 230 -23.52 -54.97 -21.27
N GLU A 231 -24.24 -53.91 -21.08
CA GLU A 231 -23.68 -52.56 -21.03
C GLU A 231 -24.04 -51.90 -19.68
N LYS A 232 -23.09 -51.22 -19.06
CA LYS A 232 -23.32 -50.37 -17.88
C LYS A 232 -22.90 -48.95 -18.19
N GLU A 233 -23.68 -47.96 -17.80
CA GLU A 233 -23.31 -46.56 -17.83
C GLU A 233 -22.57 -46.22 -16.54
N VAL A 234 -21.38 -45.69 -16.67
CA VAL A 234 -20.53 -45.26 -15.57
C VAL A 234 -20.32 -43.76 -15.68
N THR A 235 -20.53 -43.03 -14.58
CA THR A 235 -20.29 -41.60 -14.53
C THR A 235 -18.94 -41.34 -13.88
N TYR A 236 -18.09 -40.59 -14.56
CA TYR A 236 -16.81 -40.15 -14.06
C TYR A 236 -16.87 -38.67 -13.73
N GLN A 237 -16.21 -38.27 -12.64
CA GLN A 237 -15.87 -36.90 -12.37
C GLN A 237 -14.45 -36.64 -12.92
N VAL A 238 -14.37 -35.81 -13.96
CA VAL A 238 -13.10 -35.53 -14.66
C VAL A 238 -12.68 -34.10 -14.34
N THR A 239 -11.47 -33.97 -13.83
CA THR A 239 -10.84 -32.66 -13.54
C THR A 239 -9.95 -32.27 -14.69
N TYR A 240 -10.19 -31.10 -15.24
CA TYR A 240 -9.37 -30.49 -16.28
C TYR A 240 -8.61 -29.31 -15.66
N VAL A 241 -7.33 -29.21 -15.97
CA VAL A 241 -6.46 -28.08 -15.65
C VAL A 241 -5.96 -27.49 -16.96
N ASP A 242 -6.23 -26.19 -17.17
CA ASP A 242 -5.94 -25.48 -18.42
C ASP A 242 -6.40 -26.24 -19.67
N GLY A 243 -7.56 -26.89 -19.57
CA GLY A 243 -8.19 -27.67 -20.64
C GLY A 243 -7.61 -29.07 -20.85
N GLN A 244 -6.61 -29.49 -20.09
CA GLN A 244 -6.05 -30.84 -20.13
C GLN A 244 -6.60 -31.69 -18.99
N GLU A 245 -6.96 -32.96 -19.27
CA GLU A 245 -7.38 -33.89 -18.24
C GLU A 245 -6.25 -34.18 -17.26
N GLU A 246 -6.44 -33.81 -15.99
CA GLU A 246 -5.51 -34.09 -14.90
C GLU A 246 -5.87 -35.38 -14.16
N SER A 247 -7.18 -35.57 -13.88
CA SER A 247 -7.63 -36.75 -13.15
C SER A 247 -9.05 -37.17 -13.57
N ARG A 248 -9.34 -38.48 -13.43
CA ARG A 248 -10.64 -39.09 -13.69
C ARG A 248 -11.01 -40.02 -12.54
N GLU A 249 -12.03 -39.69 -11.83
CA GLU A 249 -12.50 -40.48 -10.70
C GLU A 249 -13.93 -40.99 -10.95
N LEU A 250 -14.23 -42.21 -10.48
CA LEU A 250 -15.57 -42.79 -10.56
C LEU A 250 -16.51 -41.97 -9.65
N SER A 251 -17.58 -41.41 -10.25
CA SER A 251 -18.58 -40.69 -9.46
C SER A 251 -19.42 -41.73 -8.67
N ARG A 252 -19.16 -41.82 -7.35
CA ARG A 252 -20.00 -42.62 -6.45
C ARG A 252 -21.27 -41.84 -6.16
N LYS A 253 -22.36 -42.12 -6.90
CA LYS A 253 -23.68 -41.73 -6.40
C LYS A 253 -23.95 -42.50 -5.09
N ARG A 254 -24.13 -41.77 -3.98
CA ARG A 254 -24.74 -42.30 -2.75
C ARG A 254 -26.22 -42.47 -2.93
#